data_c96de55b4343677f0a061b6e57349512
#
_entry.id   c96de55b4343677f0a061b6e57349512
#
_cell.length_a   1.000
_cell.length_b   1.000
_cell.length_c   1.000
_cell.angle_alpha   90.00
_cell.angle_beta   90.00
_cell.angle_gamma   90.00
#
_symmetry.space_group_name_H-M   'P 1'
#
loop_
_entity.id
_entity.type
_entity.pdbx_description
1 polymer ?
#
loop_
_entity_poly.entity_id
_entity_poly.type
_entity_poly.pdbx_seq_one_letter_code
_entity_poly.pdbx_strand_id
1 'polypeptide(L)'
;MSDSTSTYICNACGWVYDPQQGDPDGGIAPGTRWEYIPDDWVCPVCGVGKEDFECVTKKPDMAEENNSEQVQATASLVIVGSGLAGYAVARELRKRDTSLDITIITRDGGEVYSKPMLSNAFARKHQADDMIQKDGNTMAKELGIEIIAGTTVLGIDRNTQQLMLQKNGENSSLSYGRLVLALGADPRIFPVEGQQLVDISTVNDLDDYRVWREKLNPGDHILLIGAGLIGCEFANDLVTAGYQVSMVDPAAWPLARLLPEQIGNMLVDALQRAGCKAHMGRTVIRYTANESGLQAELDNGTIVKFDHALSAVGLVARVDLAREAGLDVQAGIIVDRFMRTNDPLIFALGDCAQTEAGLLPFIAPLLAESRVLAETLTGNETKLQLPAMPVVVKTPALPLIVCPPPVGADGYWTVEQSNDEAVAVFQSQDGTETGFALAGKKTELQKSMAKRMPDLLPAEDATLESVTEVSKADDAQNYECDVCSYIYDPAEGDPDGGIAPGTPWEDIPDDWVCPVCGAGKDDFTAVS
;
A
#
# COMPACT_ATOMS: atom_id res chain seq x y z
N MET A 1 -26.05 12.95 18.97
CA MET A 1 -26.63 11.68 18.46
C MET A 1 -26.07 11.52 17.06
N SER A 2 -25.06 10.67 16.90
CA SER A 2 -24.42 10.43 15.60
C SER A 2 -25.45 9.77 14.68
N ASP A 3 -25.54 10.30 13.46
CA ASP A 3 -26.51 9.87 12.46
C ASP A 3 -26.21 8.40 12.06
N SER A 4 -27.19 7.53 12.12
CA SER A 4 -27.04 6.07 11.92
C SER A 4 -26.73 5.65 10.47
N THR A 5 -26.30 6.60 9.62
CA THR A 5 -26.08 6.43 8.18
C THR A 5 -24.74 6.98 7.68
N SER A 6 -23.82 7.33 8.58
CA SER A 6 -22.50 7.83 8.16
C SER A 6 -21.68 6.70 7.54
N THR A 7 -21.16 6.97 6.33
CA THR A 7 -20.19 6.10 5.66
C THR A 7 -18.77 6.56 5.98
N TYR A 8 -17.81 5.64 5.90
CA TYR A 8 -16.40 5.93 6.18
C TYR A 8 -15.55 5.53 4.98
N ILE A 9 -14.67 6.42 4.56
CA ILE A 9 -13.77 6.18 3.43
C ILE A 9 -12.36 5.89 3.93
N CYS A 10 -11.75 4.85 3.40
CA CYS A 10 -10.35 4.54 3.64
C CYS A 10 -9.47 5.58 2.94
N ASN A 11 -8.69 6.36 3.68
CA ASN A 11 -7.80 7.38 3.14
C ASN A 11 -6.64 6.79 2.32
N ALA A 12 -6.35 5.50 2.51
CA ALA A 12 -5.30 4.80 1.79
C ALA A 12 -5.74 4.30 0.41
N CYS A 13 -6.91 3.66 0.32
CA CYS A 13 -7.34 3.01 -0.92
C CYS A 13 -8.70 3.47 -1.45
N GLY A 14 -9.40 4.35 -0.71
CA GLY A 14 -10.71 4.86 -1.10
C GLY A 14 -11.86 3.87 -0.97
N TRP A 15 -11.63 2.67 -0.43
CA TRP A 15 -12.71 1.77 -0.13
C TRP A 15 -13.66 2.38 0.90
N VAL A 16 -14.97 2.28 0.65
CA VAL A 16 -15.98 2.90 1.50
C VAL A 16 -16.64 1.83 2.36
N TYR A 17 -16.57 2.00 3.67
CA TYR A 17 -17.39 1.25 4.61
C TYR A 17 -18.78 1.85 4.65
N ASP A 18 -19.76 1.09 4.19
CA ASP A 18 -21.19 1.42 4.31
C ASP A 18 -21.79 0.51 5.39
N PRO A 19 -22.28 1.08 6.51
CA PRO A 19 -22.90 0.27 7.55
C PRO A 19 -24.05 -0.62 7.08
N GLN A 20 -24.75 -0.26 5.99
CA GLN A 20 -25.83 -1.08 5.44
C GLN A 20 -25.31 -2.37 4.79
N GLN A 21 -24.10 -2.32 4.22
CA GLN A 21 -23.47 -3.46 3.55
C GLN A 21 -22.56 -4.26 4.49
N GLY A 22 -21.93 -3.59 5.47
CA GLY A 22 -20.92 -4.20 6.32
C GLY A 22 -19.66 -4.59 5.54
N ASP A 23 -18.93 -5.53 6.08
CA ASP A 23 -17.82 -6.23 5.44
C ASP A 23 -17.89 -7.72 5.86
N PRO A 24 -18.78 -8.51 5.26
CA PRO A 24 -18.97 -9.91 5.64
C PRO A 24 -17.71 -10.76 5.50
N ASP A 25 -16.86 -10.44 4.51
CA ASP A 25 -15.59 -11.14 4.25
C ASP A 25 -14.55 -10.83 5.34
N GLY A 26 -14.60 -9.62 5.91
CA GLY A 26 -13.82 -9.19 7.07
C GLY A 26 -14.51 -9.44 8.42
N GLY A 27 -15.60 -10.24 8.45
CA GLY A 27 -16.31 -10.61 9.66
C GLY A 27 -17.29 -9.56 10.20
N ILE A 28 -17.55 -8.48 9.46
CA ILE A 28 -18.45 -7.40 9.89
C ILE A 28 -19.82 -7.56 9.24
N ALA A 29 -20.84 -7.89 10.02
CA ALA A 29 -22.19 -8.10 9.52
C ALA A 29 -22.84 -6.82 8.97
N PRO A 30 -23.71 -6.92 7.93
CA PRO A 30 -24.56 -5.80 7.50
C PRO A 30 -25.35 -5.21 8.67
N GLY A 31 -25.40 -3.89 8.74
CA GLY A 31 -26.04 -3.14 9.83
C GLY A 31 -25.09 -2.75 10.98
N THR A 32 -23.83 -3.17 10.94
CA THR A 32 -22.83 -2.80 11.94
C THR A 32 -22.44 -1.34 11.76
N ARG A 33 -22.53 -0.52 12.82
CA ARG A 33 -22.07 0.87 12.79
C ARG A 33 -20.56 0.91 12.97
N TRP A 34 -19.94 2.00 12.51
CA TRP A 34 -18.49 2.20 12.58
C TRP A 34 -17.90 2.05 13.97
N GLU A 35 -18.61 2.56 14.98
CA GLU A 35 -18.18 2.51 16.37
C GLU A 35 -18.11 1.07 16.93
N TYR A 36 -18.84 0.15 16.31
CA TYR A 36 -18.89 -1.26 16.72
C TYR A 36 -18.04 -2.20 15.87
N ILE A 37 -17.31 -1.65 14.90
CA ILE A 37 -16.28 -2.42 14.18
C ILE A 37 -15.10 -2.61 15.13
N PRO A 38 -14.59 -3.83 15.31
CA PRO A 38 -13.40 -4.08 16.13
C PRO A 38 -12.24 -3.17 15.75
N ASP A 39 -11.49 -2.68 16.73
CA ASP A 39 -10.37 -1.75 16.45
C ASP A 39 -9.25 -2.43 15.67
N ASP A 40 -9.20 -3.73 15.75
CA ASP A 40 -8.28 -4.57 15.01
C ASP A 40 -8.79 -4.95 13.61
N TRP A 41 -9.97 -4.52 13.18
CA TRP A 41 -10.42 -4.69 11.80
C TRP A 41 -9.56 -3.87 10.84
N VAL A 42 -9.27 -4.46 9.68
CA VAL A 42 -8.45 -3.81 8.64
C VAL A 42 -9.24 -3.69 7.34
N CYS A 43 -8.90 -2.68 6.56
CA CYS A 43 -9.49 -2.47 5.24
C CYS A 43 -9.36 -3.73 4.36
N PRO A 44 -10.46 -4.30 3.81
CA PRO A 44 -10.42 -5.52 3.02
C PRO A 44 -9.68 -5.36 1.68
N VAL A 45 -9.38 -4.12 1.27
CA VAL A 45 -8.70 -3.82 0.01
C VAL A 45 -7.21 -3.61 0.20
N CYS A 46 -6.79 -2.90 1.26
CA CYS A 46 -5.39 -2.51 1.41
C CYS A 46 -4.77 -2.87 2.77
N GLY A 47 -5.55 -3.42 3.70
CA GLY A 47 -5.05 -3.94 4.97
C GLY A 47 -4.71 -2.89 6.04
N VAL A 48 -5.00 -1.60 5.82
CA VAL A 48 -4.78 -0.55 6.83
C VAL A 48 -5.88 -0.56 7.89
N GLY A 49 -5.57 -0.08 9.10
CA GLY A 49 -6.49 -0.07 10.23
C GLY A 49 -7.57 1.02 10.16
N LYS A 50 -8.43 1.07 11.18
CA LYS A 50 -9.54 2.05 11.28
C LYS A 50 -9.06 3.49 11.36
N GLU A 51 -7.86 3.73 11.88
CA GLU A 51 -7.22 5.04 12.00
C GLU A 51 -7.00 5.74 10.65
N ASP A 52 -6.96 4.95 9.57
CA ASP A 52 -6.81 5.47 8.21
C ASP A 52 -8.16 5.72 7.51
N PHE A 53 -9.27 5.74 8.25
CA PHE A 53 -10.59 6.01 7.71
C PHE A 53 -11.13 7.37 8.16
N GLU A 54 -11.86 8.04 7.28
CA GLU A 54 -12.51 9.31 7.54
C GLU A 54 -14.02 9.22 7.33
N CYS A 55 -14.80 9.86 8.22
CA CYS A 55 -16.25 9.91 8.10
C CYS A 55 -16.68 10.83 6.95
N VAL A 56 -17.47 10.33 6.02
CA VAL A 56 -18.04 11.10 4.92
C VAL A 56 -19.28 11.85 5.42
N THR A 57 -19.10 13.00 6.05
CA THR A 57 -20.21 13.89 6.41
C THR A 57 -20.48 14.89 5.29
N LYS A 58 -21.73 15.04 4.86
CA LYS A 58 -22.13 16.18 4.02
C LYS A 58 -21.94 17.48 4.82
N LYS A 59 -20.91 18.29 4.47
CA LYS A 59 -20.76 19.64 4.99
C LYS A 59 -21.67 20.62 4.21
N PRO A 60 -22.24 21.64 4.89
CA PRO A 60 -23.00 22.70 4.21
C PRO A 60 -22.09 23.67 3.45
N ASP A 61 -22.59 24.19 2.34
CA ASP A 61 -21.98 25.17 1.46
C ASP A 61 -21.55 26.44 2.23
N MET A 62 -20.29 26.84 2.05
CA MET A 62 -19.83 28.17 2.42
C MET A 62 -19.38 28.95 1.18
N ALA A 63 -19.85 30.21 1.14
CA ALA A 63 -19.80 31.12 0.02
C ALA A 63 -18.37 31.60 -0.34
N GLU A 64 -18.21 31.92 -1.62
CA GLU A 64 -17.03 32.51 -2.25
C GLU A 64 -16.72 33.90 -1.71
N GLU A 65 -15.45 34.14 -1.34
CA GLU A 65 -14.86 35.49 -1.40
C GLU A 65 -13.59 35.44 -2.27
N ASN A 66 -13.68 36.13 -3.39
CA ASN A 66 -12.57 36.45 -4.26
C ASN A 66 -11.69 37.50 -3.62
N ASN A 67 -10.39 37.27 -3.52
CA ASN A 67 -9.43 38.35 -3.49
C ASN A 67 -8.14 37.96 -4.22
N SER A 68 -7.90 38.65 -5.32
CA SER A 68 -6.72 38.53 -6.16
C SER A 68 -5.70 39.59 -5.72
N GLU A 69 -4.61 39.13 -5.11
CA GLU A 69 -3.35 39.89 -5.06
C GLU A 69 -2.19 38.94 -5.38
N GLN A 70 -1.51 39.24 -6.49
CA GLN A 70 -0.27 38.59 -6.86
C GLN A 70 0.84 39.00 -5.90
N VAL A 71 1.09 38.16 -4.91
CA VAL A 71 2.34 38.16 -4.16
C VAL A 71 3.13 36.95 -4.63
N GLN A 72 4.34 37.15 -5.15
CA GLN A 72 5.34 36.08 -5.33
C GLN A 72 5.65 35.49 -3.94
N ALA A 73 4.80 34.59 -3.47
CA ALA A 73 5.03 33.86 -2.25
C ALA A 73 6.08 32.78 -2.54
N THR A 74 7.21 32.85 -1.87
CA THR A 74 8.11 31.71 -1.75
C THR A 74 7.30 30.60 -1.07
N ALA A 75 6.87 29.59 -1.81
CA ALA A 75 6.15 28.46 -1.29
C ALA A 75 6.96 27.81 -0.15
N SER A 76 6.39 27.76 1.05
CA SER A 76 7.12 27.25 2.22
C SER A 76 7.40 25.76 2.07
N LEU A 77 6.48 24.99 1.49
CA LEU A 77 6.64 23.58 1.20
C LEU A 77 6.07 23.22 -0.18
N VAL A 78 6.90 22.63 -1.02
CA VAL A 78 6.47 22.11 -2.33
C VAL A 78 6.53 20.58 -2.33
N ILE A 79 5.46 19.94 -2.81
CA ILE A 79 5.35 18.49 -2.99
C ILE A 79 5.26 18.22 -4.49
N VAL A 80 6.13 17.36 -5.02
CA VAL A 80 6.09 16.94 -6.42
C VAL A 80 5.42 15.57 -6.53
N GLY A 81 4.21 15.55 -7.06
CA GLY A 81 3.35 14.38 -7.23
C GLY A 81 2.08 14.46 -6.38
N SER A 82 0.92 14.25 -7.02
CA SER A 82 -0.42 14.21 -6.41
C SER A 82 -0.95 12.79 -6.17
N GLY A 83 -0.09 11.78 -6.31
CA GLY A 83 -0.46 10.40 -6.01
C GLY A 83 -0.73 10.17 -4.52
N LEU A 84 -0.96 8.91 -4.14
CA LEU A 84 -1.23 8.54 -2.75
C LEU A 84 -0.20 9.14 -1.77
N ALA A 85 1.10 9.10 -2.11
CA ALA A 85 2.16 9.63 -1.26
C ALA A 85 2.06 11.15 -1.03
N GLY A 86 1.86 11.92 -2.11
CA GLY A 86 1.76 13.39 -2.01
C GLY A 86 0.55 13.83 -1.21
N TYR A 87 -0.63 13.24 -1.46
CA TYR A 87 -1.82 13.55 -0.67
C TYR A 87 -1.75 13.03 0.77
N ALA A 88 -1.12 11.86 1.01
CA ALA A 88 -0.96 11.35 2.38
C ALA A 88 -0.14 12.33 3.24
N VAL A 89 1.01 12.78 2.74
CA VAL A 89 1.83 13.74 3.52
C VAL A 89 1.13 15.09 3.65
N ALA A 90 0.42 15.58 2.62
CA ALA A 90 -0.34 16.84 2.71
C ALA A 90 -1.44 16.77 3.78
N ARG A 91 -2.19 15.65 3.85
CA ARG A 91 -3.20 15.42 4.90
C ARG A 91 -2.57 15.34 6.28
N GLU A 92 -1.49 14.59 6.45
CA GLU A 92 -0.79 14.47 7.73
C GLU A 92 -0.22 15.82 8.22
N LEU A 93 0.32 16.62 7.31
CA LEU A 93 0.77 17.98 7.62
C LEU A 93 -0.39 18.86 8.06
N ARG A 94 -1.51 18.81 7.35
CA ARG A 94 -2.67 19.66 7.67
C ARG A 94 -3.33 19.32 9.00
N LYS A 95 -3.23 18.06 9.46
CA LYS A 95 -3.64 17.65 10.81
C LYS A 95 -2.80 18.34 11.90
N ARG A 96 -1.51 18.63 11.62
CA ARG A 96 -0.52 19.16 12.56
C ARG A 96 -0.39 20.67 12.48
N ASP A 97 -0.42 21.22 11.28
CA ASP A 97 -0.29 22.65 11.03
C ASP A 97 -1.28 23.11 9.95
N THR A 98 -2.31 23.85 10.39
CA THR A 98 -3.33 24.40 9.50
C THR A 98 -2.88 25.64 8.74
N SER A 99 -1.74 26.24 9.12
CA SER A 99 -1.22 27.49 8.57
C SER A 99 -0.09 27.31 7.56
N LEU A 100 0.48 26.10 7.45
CA LEU A 100 1.60 25.83 6.55
C LEU A 100 1.19 26.01 5.07
N ASP A 101 1.94 26.83 4.34
CA ASP A 101 1.76 26.96 2.89
C ASP A 101 2.26 25.70 2.19
N ILE A 102 1.36 25.00 1.54
CA ILE A 102 1.65 23.74 0.81
C ILE A 102 1.23 23.93 -0.64
N THR A 103 2.16 23.65 -1.57
CA THR A 103 1.88 23.59 -3.00
C THR A 103 2.18 22.19 -3.51
N ILE A 104 1.22 21.53 -4.17
CA ILE A 104 1.43 20.28 -4.91
C ILE A 104 1.60 20.58 -6.39
N ILE A 105 2.65 20.05 -7.01
CA ILE A 105 2.85 20.11 -8.47
C ILE A 105 2.61 18.72 -9.04
N THR A 106 1.77 18.62 -10.05
CA THR A 106 1.46 17.35 -10.69
C THR A 106 1.30 17.48 -12.19
N ARG A 107 1.68 16.42 -12.91
CA ARG A 107 1.54 16.35 -14.38
C ARG A 107 0.13 15.99 -14.85
N ASP A 108 -0.66 15.37 -13.99
CA ASP A 108 -2.08 15.03 -14.19
C ASP A 108 -3.01 16.15 -13.68
N GLY A 109 -4.31 15.89 -13.60
CA GLY A 109 -5.31 16.83 -13.11
C GLY A 109 -5.36 16.96 -11.58
N GLY A 110 -4.60 16.15 -10.84
CA GLY A 110 -4.62 16.12 -9.38
C GLY A 110 -5.83 15.36 -8.81
N GLU A 111 -6.42 14.47 -9.57
CA GLU A 111 -7.53 13.63 -9.11
C GLU A 111 -7.08 12.67 -8.02
N VAL A 112 -7.92 12.50 -7.00
CA VAL A 112 -7.75 11.49 -5.96
C VAL A 112 -8.47 10.22 -6.37
N TYR A 113 -7.75 9.16 -6.48
CA TYR A 113 -8.29 7.82 -6.74
C TYR A 113 -7.42 6.76 -6.05
N SER A 114 -7.98 5.57 -5.90
CA SER A 114 -7.25 4.43 -5.34
C SER A 114 -6.49 3.67 -6.43
N LYS A 115 -5.18 3.88 -6.54
CA LYS A 115 -4.33 3.12 -7.49
C LYS A 115 -4.47 1.60 -7.34
N PRO A 116 -4.55 1.00 -6.13
CA PRO A 116 -4.81 -0.43 -5.97
C PRO A 116 -6.15 -0.91 -6.52
N MET A 117 -7.14 -0.02 -6.71
CA MET A 117 -8.43 -0.39 -7.30
C MET A 117 -8.37 -0.64 -8.80
N LEU A 118 -7.33 -0.17 -9.50
CA LEU A 118 -7.18 -0.35 -10.95
C LEU A 118 -7.17 -1.82 -11.36
N SER A 119 -6.61 -2.71 -10.53
CA SER A 119 -6.49 -4.15 -10.78
C SER A 119 -7.71 -4.98 -10.34
N ASN A 120 -8.81 -4.35 -9.93
CA ASN A 120 -10.09 -5.02 -9.62
C ASN A 120 -11.33 -4.23 -10.09
N ALA A 121 -11.14 -3.31 -11.03
CA ALA A 121 -12.19 -2.44 -11.52
C ALA A 121 -13.05 -3.08 -12.63
N PHE A 122 -12.52 -4.07 -13.35
CA PHE A 122 -13.24 -4.73 -14.44
C PHE A 122 -14.40 -5.58 -13.94
N ALA A 123 -14.18 -6.45 -12.95
CA ALA A 123 -15.22 -7.27 -12.32
C ALA A 123 -16.32 -6.40 -11.68
N ARG A 124 -15.95 -5.24 -11.15
CA ARG A 124 -16.87 -4.24 -10.58
C ARG A 124 -17.54 -3.36 -11.64
N LYS A 125 -17.16 -3.49 -12.91
CA LYS A 125 -17.66 -2.70 -14.05
C LYS A 125 -17.40 -1.19 -13.93
N HIS A 126 -16.40 -0.78 -13.15
CA HIS A 126 -16.03 0.62 -13.01
C HIS A 126 -15.29 1.13 -14.25
N GLN A 127 -15.72 2.28 -14.76
CA GLN A 127 -14.94 3.07 -15.71
C GLN A 127 -13.89 3.90 -14.95
N ALA A 128 -12.95 4.52 -15.66
CA ALA A 128 -11.94 5.36 -15.01
C ALA A 128 -12.56 6.49 -14.17
N ASP A 129 -13.57 7.14 -14.70
CA ASP A 129 -14.23 8.27 -14.02
C ASP A 129 -14.99 7.82 -12.76
N ASP A 130 -15.49 6.58 -12.71
CA ASP A 130 -16.15 6.02 -11.52
C ASP A 130 -15.18 5.82 -10.34
N MET A 131 -13.88 5.81 -10.61
CA MET A 131 -12.84 5.63 -9.58
C MET A 131 -12.34 6.96 -9.02
N ILE A 132 -12.68 8.11 -9.62
CA ILE A 132 -12.32 9.43 -9.11
C ILE A 132 -13.16 9.71 -7.87
N GLN A 133 -12.50 9.82 -6.74
CA GLN A 133 -13.13 10.14 -5.46
C GLN A 133 -13.33 11.64 -5.30
N LYS A 134 -12.32 12.43 -5.70
CA LYS A 134 -12.30 13.88 -5.64
C LYS A 134 -11.44 14.44 -6.78
N ASP A 135 -11.86 15.54 -7.36
CA ASP A 135 -11.02 16.30 -8.28
C ASP A 135 -9.98 17.16 -7.52
N GLY A 136 -8.94 17.61 -8.24
CA GLY A 136 -7.86 18.39 -7.64
C GLY A 136 -8.32 19.71 -7.00
N ASN A 137 -9.33 20.39 -7.59
CA ASN A 137 -9.84 21.64 -7.02
C ASN A 137 -10.57 21.41 -5.70
N THR A 138 -11.32 20.32 -5.60
CA THR A 138 -11.99 19.91 -4.35
C THR A 138 -10.96 19.61 -3.28
N MET A 139 -9.89 18.86 -3.62
CA MET A 139 -8.79 18.58 -2.69
C MET A 139 -8.05 19.83 -2.26
N ALA A 140 -7.76 20.75 -3.19
CA ALA A 140 -7.12 22.02 -2.89
C ALA A 140 -7.91 22.82 -1.84
N LYS A 141 -9.23 22.90 -2.02
CA LYS A 141 -10.13 23.59 -1.07
C LYS A 141 -10.21 22.90 0.29
N GLU A 142 -10.35 21.57 0.30
CA GLU A 142 -10.48 20.80 1.55
C GLU A 142 -9.23 20.88 2.42
N LEU A 143 -8.05 20.79 1.78
CA LEU A 143 -6.78 20.83 2.48
C LEU A 143 -6.24 22.26 2.66
N GLY A 144 -6.85 23.28 2.03
CA GLY A 144 -6.32 24.64 2.04
C GLY A 144 -4.90 24.70 1.45
N ILE A 145 -4.70 24.06 0.28
CA ILE A 145 -3.41 23.97 -0.42
C ILE A 145 -3.54 24.48 -1.85
N GLU A 146 -2.42 24.80 -2.49
CA GLU A 146 -2.36 25.05 -3.91
C GLU A 146 -2.05 23.76 -4.67
N ILE A 147 -2.71 23.52 -5.82
CA ILE A 147 -2.40 22.43 -6.74
C ILE A 147 -2.11 23.00 -8.13
N ILE A 148 -0.87 22.84 -8.59
CA ILE A 148 -0.42 23.25 -9.93
C ILE A 148 -0.49 22.01 -10.84
N ALA A 149 -1.69 21.76 -11.37
CA ALA A 149 -1.98 20.61 -12.24
C ALA A 149 -1.48 20.83 -13.69
N GLY A 150 -1.30 19.72 -14.42
CA GLY A 150 -0.82 19.71 -15.81
C GLY A 150 0.60 20.24 -15.97
N THR A 151 1.42 20.12 -14.92
CA THR A 151 2.76 20.73 -14.85
C THR A 151 3.83 19.68 -14.54
N THR A 152 4.84 19.62 -15.40
CA THR A 152 5.99 18.73 -15.23
C THR A 152 7.15 19.48 -14.59
N VAL A 153 7.78 18.90 -13.59
CA VAL A 153 9.04 19.38 -13.03
C VAL A 153 10.16 18.82 -13.88
N LEU A 154 10.92 19.70 -14.53
CA LEU A 154 12.02 19.36 -15.43
C LEU A 154 13.38 19.27 -14.72
N GLY A 155 13.54 19.94 -13.57
CA GLY A 155 14.79 19.96 -12.83
C GLY A 155 14.68 20.66 -11.49
N ILE A 156 15.69 20.44 -10.64
CA ILE A 156 15.80 21.02 -9.29
C ILE A 156 17.16 21.73 -9.22
N ASP A 157 17.15 23.04 -9.02
CA ASP A 157 18.35 23.80 -8.65
C ASP A 157 18.41 23.92 -7.11
N ARG A 158 19.25 23.11 -6.50
CA ARG A 158 19.46 23.05 -5.04
C ARG A 158 20.13 24.31 -4.49
N ASN A 159 20.98 24.99 -5.30
CA ASN A 159 21.70 26.17 -4.85
C ASN A 159 20.79 27.38 -4.72
N THR A 160 19.85 27.53 -5.64
CA THR A 160 18.89 28.63 -5.65
C THR A 160 17.53 28.23 -5.09
N GLN A 161 17.35 26.97 -4.67
CA GLN A 161 16.09 26.40 -4.20
C GLN A 161 14.93 26.66 -5.17
N GLN A 162 15.15 26.34 -6.46
CA GLN A 162 14.18 26.53 -7.52
C GLN A 162 13.88 25.22 -8.26
N LEU A 163 12.63 25.05 -8.62
CA LEU A 163 12.16 24.03 -9.55
C LEU A 163 12.03 24.66 -10.94
N MET A 164 12.50 23.97 -11.96
CA MET A 164 12.20 24.28 -13.35
C MET A 164 10.95 23.55 -13.77
N LEU A 165 9.93 24.28 -14.23
CA LEU A 165 8.61 23.76 -14.54
C LEU A 165 8.31 23.91 -16.02
N GLN A 166 7.47 22.98 -16.55
CA GLN A 166 6.92 23.09 -17.89
C GLN A 166 5.41 22.81 -17.84
N LYS A 167 4.62 23.75 -18.37
CA LYS A 167 3.18 23.63 -18.56
C LYS A 167 2.79 24.07 -19.97
N ASN A 168 2.10 23.21 -20.73
CA ASN A 168 1.69 23.48 -22.11
C ASN A 168 2.85 23.92 -23.05
N GLY A 169 4.06 23.43 -22.80
CA GLY A 169 5.26 23.80 -23.56
C GLY A 169 5.94 25.09 -23.10
N GLU A 170 5.36 25.83 -22.16
CA GLU A 170 5.95 27.02 -21.56
C GLU A 170 6.76 26.68 -20.31
N ASN A 171 7.95 27.25 -20.22
CA ASN A 171 8.84 27.05 -19.07
C ASN A 171 8.64 28.17 -18.05
N SER A 172 8.68 27.79 -16.76
CA SER A 172 8.62 28.72 -15.64
C SER A 172 9.49 28.17 -14.48
N SER A 173 9.57 28.91 -13.39
CA SER A 173 10.25 28.44 -12.18
C SER A 173 9.42 28.70 -10.95
N LEU A 174 9.60 27.87 -9.90
CA LEU A 174 8.97 28.01 -8.59
C LEU A 174 10.03 27.82 -7.52
N SER A 175 10.14 28.77 -6.59
CA SER A 175 11.02 28.63 -5.42
C SER A 175 10.39 27.75 -4.36
N TYR A 176 11.20 27.01 -3.60
CA TYR A 176 10.76 26.21 -2.45
C TYR A 176 11.60 26.51 -1.21
N GLY A 177 10.98 26.47 -0.04
CA GLY A 177 11.69 26.45 1.24
C GLY A 177 12.09 25.01 1.61
N ARG A 178 11.16 24.07 1.46
CA ARG A 178 11.38 22.62 1.57
C ARG A 178 10.69 21.92 0.42
N LEU A 179 11.25 20.78 0.00
CA LEU A 179 10.79 20.02 -1.16
C LEU A 179 10.54 18.57 -0.78
N VAL A 180 9.38 18.04 -1.15
CA VAL A 180 9.03 16.61 -1.00
C VAL A 180 8.91 15.98 -2.37
N LEU A 181 9.66 14.93 -2.62
CA LEU A 181 9.62 14.14 -3.84
C LEU A 181 8.71 12.91 -3.62
N ALA A 182 7.49 12.97 -4.15
CA ALA A 182 6.48 11.91 -4.14
C ALA A 182 6.27 11.37 -5.58
N LEU A 183 7.38 11.06 -6.26
CA LEU A 183 7.44 10.86 -7.71
C LEU A 183 6.80 9.54 -8.16
N GLY A 184 6.68 8.55 -7.26
CA GLY A 184 6.18 7.22 -7.59
C GLY A 184 7.17 6.40 -8.43
N ALA A 185 6.63 5.49 -9.26
CA ALA A 185 7.41 4.58 -10.09
C ALA A 185 6.82 4.47 -11.49
N ASP A 186 7.62 4.00 -12.45
CA ASP A 186 7.22 3.71 -13.82
C ASP A 186 7.17 2.22 -14.10
N PRO A 187 6.29 1.76 -15.02
CA PRO A 187 6.29 0.37 -15.45
C PRO A 187 7.63 -0.03 -16.08
N ARG A 188 8.10 -1.20 -15.72
CA ARG A 188 9.28 -1.79 -16.36
C ARG A 188 8.92 -2.30 -17.76
N ILE A 189 9.82 -2.07 -18.71
CA ILE A 189 9.68 -2.53 -20.09
C ILE A 189 10.87 -3.43 -20.41
N PHE A 190 10.61 -4.60 -20.99
CA PHE A 190 11.62 -5.46 -21.56
C PHE A 190 11.45 -5.50 -23.08
N PRO A 191 12.52 -5.24 -23.85
CA PRO A 191 12.44 -5.31 -25.30
C PRO A 191 12.27 -6.76 -25.76
N VAL A 192 11.30 -7.00 -26.67
CA VAL A 192 11.02 -8.29 -27.30
C VAL A 192 11.00 -8.10 -28.80
N GLU A 193 11.48 -9.10 -29.57
CA GLU A 193 11.46 -9.06 -31.04
C GLU A 193 10.02 -8.86 -31.55
N GLY A 194 9.84 -7.94 -32.49
CA GLY A 194 8.52 -7.64 -33.05
C GLY A 194 7.63 -6.74 -32.16
N GLN A 195 8.15 -6.21 -31.05
CA GLN A 195 7.38 -5.35 -30.13
C GLN A 195 6.72 -4.16 -30.84
N GLN A 196 7.37 -3.60 -31.87
CA GLN A 196 6.83 -2.48 -32.66
C GLN A 196 5.57 -2.85 -33.48
N LEU A 197 5.22 -4.14 -33.58
CA LEU A 197 4.04 -4.62 -34.29
C LEU A 197 2.80 -4.68 -33.41
N VAL A 198 2.97 -4.57 -32.11
CA VAL A 198 1.93 -4.74 -31.10
C VAL A 198 1.89 -3.55 -30.15
N ASP A 199 0.70 -3.17 -29.73
CA ASP A 199 0.52 -2.18 -28.68
C ASP A 199 0.48 -2.91 -27.31
N ILE A 200 1.58 -2.81 -26.56
CA ILE A 200 1.68 -3.40 -25.22
C ILE A 200 1.32 -2.30 -24.21
N SER A 201 0.14 -2.41 -23.65
CA SER A 201 -0.33 -1.48 -22.63
C SER A 201 0.32 -1.78 -21.28
N THR A 202 0.49 -0.72 -20.49
CA THR A 202 0.75 -0.80 -19.05
C THR A 202 -0.36 -0.05 -18.32
N VAL A 203 -0.66 -0.40 -17.09
CA VAL A 203 -1.65 0.31 -16.27
C VAL A 203 -1.00 0.66 -14.94
N ASN A 204 -0.50 1.90 -14.87
CA ASN A 204 0.21 2.41 -13.70
C ASN A 204 -0.54 3.57 -13.02
N ASP A 205 -1.41 4.23 -13.76
CA ASP A 205 -2.25 5.33 -13.27
C ASP A 205 -3.66 5.28 -13.89
N LEU A 206 -4.49 6.27 -13.55
CA LEU A 206 -5.88 6.32 -13.98
C LEU A 206 -6.00 6.60 -15.49
N ASP A 207 -5.09 7.40 -16.04
CA ASP A 207 -5.08 7.73 -17.47
C ASP A 207 -4.66 6.52 -18.31
N ASP A 208 -3.65 5.77 -17.87
CA ASP A 208 -3.27 4.49 -18.46
C ASP A 208 -4.49 3.53 -18.48
N TYR A 209 -5.18 3.42 -17.32
CA TYR A 209 -6.36 2.55 -17.20
C TYR A 209 -7.48 3.01 -18.15
N ARG A 210 -7.74 4.32 -18.25
CA ARG A 210 -8.76 4.90 -19.15
C ARG A 210 -8.47 4.51 -20.60
N VAL A 211 -7.24 4.81 -21.06
CA VAL A 211 -6.80 4.52 -22.43
C VAL A 211 -6.85 3.03 -22.74
N TRP A 212 -6.42 2.18 -21.78
CA TRP A 212 -6.43 0.75 -21.99
C TRP A 212 -7.86 0.19 -22.02
N ARG A 213 -8.71 0.61 -21.07
CA ARG A 213 -10.09 0.13 -20.99
C ARG A 213 -10.93 0.47 -22.23
N GLU A 214 -10.71 1.64 -22.82
CA GLU A 214 -11.40 2.07 -24.06
C GLU A 214 -11.07 1.19 -25.28
N LYS A 215 -9.93 0.52 -25.29
CA LYS A 215 -9.52 -0.39 -26.37
C LYS A 215 -10.21 -1.75 -26.29
N LEU A 216 -10.69 -2.16 -25.12
CA LEU A 216 -11.15 -3.52 -24.88
C LEU A 216 -12.63 -3.71 -25.25
N ASN A 217 -12.93 -4.81 -25.93
CA ASN A 217 -14.28 -5.28 -26.19
C ASN A 217 -14.62 -6.50 -25.33
N PRO A 218 -15.88 -6.72 -24.96
CA PRO A 218 -16.29 -7.90 -24.22
C PRO A 218 -15.87 -9.21 -24.90
N GLY A 219 -15.15 -10.04 -24.17
CA GLY A 219 -14.68 -11.35 -24.64
C GLY A 219 -13.34 -11.34 -25.37
N ASP A 220 -12.69 -10.17 -25.53
CA ASP A 220 -11.33 -10.09 -26.08
C ASP A 220 -10.36 -10.99 -25.31
N HIS A 221 -9.33 -11.45 -26.03
CA HIS A 221 -8.27 -12.25 -25.46
C HIS A 221 -7.08 -11.37 -25.08
N ILE A 222 -6.78 -11.33 -23.79
CA ILE A 222 -5.70 -10.53 -23.22
C ILE A 222 -4.46 -11.41 -23.00
N LEU A 223 -3.35 -11.03 -23.60
CA LEU A 223 -2.03 -11.54 -23.24
C LEU A 223 -1.51 -10.73 -22.05
N LEU A 224 -1.46 -11.35 -20.88
CA LEU A 224 -0.93 -10.74 -19.65
C LEU A 224 0.52 -11.20 -19.43
N ILE A 225 1.45 -10.26 -19.43
CA ILE A 225 2.87 -10.52 -19.26
C ILE A 225 3.27 -10.14 -17.84
N GLY A 226 3.71 -11.15 -17.07
CA GLY A 226 4.05 -11.04 -15.65
C GLY A 226 2.99 -11.64 -14.73
N ALA A 227 3.45 -12.47 -13.78
CA ALA A 227 2.65 -13.09 -12.72
C ALA A 227 3.08 -12.64 -11.32
N GLY A 228 3.48 -11.36 -11.20
CA GLY A 228 3.65 -10.67 -9.92
C GLY A 228 2.30 -10.29 -9.30
N LEU A 229 2.30 -9.48 -8.22
CA LEU A 229 1.09 -9.03 -7.52
C LEU A 229 0.05 -8.46 -8.49
N ILE A 230 0.44 -7.43 -9.23
CA ILE A 230 -0.46 -6.73 -10.17
C ILE A 230 -0.94 -7.66 -11.29
N GLY A 231 -0.04 -8.51 -11.83
CA GLY A 231 -0.42 -9.46 -12.88
C GLY A 231 -1.44 -10.48 -12.41
N CYS A 232 -1.28 -11.07 -11.22
CA CYS A 232 -2.25 -12.02 -10.67
C CYS A 232 -3.60 -11.37 -10.37
N GLU A 233 -3.61 -10.13 -9.87
CA GLU A 233 -4.82 -9.38 -9.61
C GLU A 233 -5.58 -9.07 -10.91
N PHE A 234 -4.90 -8.55 -11.95
CA PHE A 234 -5.50 -8.35 -13.27
C PHE A 234 -5.98 -9.65 -13.91
N ALA A 235 -5.21 -10.75 -13.78
CA ALA A 235 -5.66 -12.03 -14.29
C ALA A 235 -7.01 -12.45 -13.66
N ASN A 236 -7.11 -12.34 -12.33
CA ASN A 236 -8.34 -12.65 -11.60
C ASN A 236 -9.50 -11.71 -11.98
N ASP A 237 -9.24 -10.42 -12.06
CA ASP A 237 -10.25 -9.38 -12.37
C ASP A 237 -10.80 -9.55 -13.79
N LEU A 238 -9.92 -9.71 -14.77
CA LEU A 238 -10.29 -9.86 -16.18
C LEU A 238 -11.06 -11.16 -16.46
N VAL A 239 -10.65 -12.31 -15.91
CA VAL A 239 -11.40 -13.55 -16.10
C VAL A 239 -12.78 -13.46 -15.45
N THR A 240 -12.88 -12.81 -14.29
CA THR A 240 -14.16 -12.57 -13.60
C THR A 240 -15.07 -11.64 -14.42
N ALA A 241 -14.48 -10.69 -15.14
CA ALA A 241 -15.21 -9.80 -16.05
C ALA A 241 -15.57 -10.42 -17.40
N GLY A 242 -15.14 -11.67 -17.67
CA GLY A 242 -15.52 -12.43 -18.88
C GLY A 242 -14.53 -12.29 -20.04
N TYR A 243 -13.34 -11.74 -19.83
CA TYR A 243 -12.25 -11.74 -20.80
C TYR A 243 -11.54 -13.10 -20.85
N GLN A 244 -10.96 -13.44 -22.01
CA GLN A 244 -10.04 -14.55 -22.10
C GLN A 244 -8.65 -14.05 -21.69
N VAL A 245 -7.95 -14.77 -20.82
CA VAL A 245 -6.63 -14.36 -20.33
C VAL A 245 -5.61 -15.47 -20.55
N SER A 246 -4.48 -15.12 -21.18
CA SER A 246 -3.27 -15.93 -21.20
C SER A 246 -2.18 -15.20 -20.43
N MET A 247 -1.79 -15.72 -19.26
CA MET A 247 -0.76 -15.14 -18.40
C MET A 247 0.57 -15.86 -18.63
N VAL A 248 1.64 -15.10 -18.87
CA VAL A 248 2.99 -15.61 -19.16
C VAL A 248 3.99 -15.05 -18.17
N ASP A 249 4.80 -15.89 -17.54
CA ASP A 249 5.87 -15.46 -16.63
C ASP A 249 7.06 -16.44 -16.65
N PRO A 250 8.32 -15.96 -16.62
CA PRO A 250 9.50 -16.82 -16.56
C PRO A 250 9.64 -17.59 -15.24
N ALA A 251 9.02 -17.16 -14.16
CA ALA A 251 9.00 -17.89 -12.90
C ALA A 251 8.17 -19.19 -13.02
N ALA A 252 8.56 -20.21 -12.28
CA ALA A 252 7.89 -21.53 -12.31
C ALA A 252 6.47 -21.48 -11.71
N TRP A 253 6.19 -20.54 -10.83
CA TRP A 253 4.86 -20.26 -10.25
C TRP A 253 4.66 -18.76 -10.06
N PRO A 254 3.41 -18.28 -9.94
CA PRO A 254 3.13 -16.86 -9.72
C PRO A 254 3.59 -16.43 -8.33
N LEU A 255 3.92 -15.13 -8.20
CA LEU A 255 4.42 -14.55 -6.96
C LEU A 255 5.66 -15.27 -6.38
N ALA A 256 6.50 -15.88 -7.22
CA ALA A 256 7.63 -16.72 -6.80
C ALA A 256 8.66 -16.00 -5.90
N ARG A 257 8.68 -14.66 -5.90
CA ARG A 257 9.52 -13.87 -4.98
C ARG A 257 8.91 -13.71 -3.58
N LEU A 258 7.63 -14.07 -3.43
CA LEU A 258 6.84 -13.82 -2.22
C LEU A 258 6.32 -15.11 -1.61
N LEU A 259 6.02 -16.11 -2.45
CA LEU A 259 5.33 -17.34 -2.07
C LEU A 259 6.22 -18.57 -2.27
N PRO A 260 6.10 -19.60 -1.41
CA PRO A 260 6.63 -20.92 -1.70
C PRO A 260 5.87 -21.55 -2.88
N GLU A 261 6.53 -22.52 -3.54
CA GLU A 261 6.00 -23.23 -4.72
C GLU A 261 4.60 -23.80 -4.50
N GLN A 262 4.35 -24.40 -3.34
CA GLN A 262 3.08 -25.05 -3.03
C GLN A 262 1.92 -24.06 -3.10
N ILE A 263 2.04 -22.89 -2.46
CA ILE A 263 0.98 -21.87 -2.48
C ILE A 263 0.90 -21.20 -3.86
N GLY A 264 2.05 -20.98 -4.52
CA GLY A 264 2.07 -20.48 -5.89
C GLY A 264 1.31 -21.38 -6.85
N ASN A 265 1.49 -22.69 -6.74
CA ASN A 265 0.76 -23.67 -7.56
C ASN A 265 -0.75 -23.69 -7.23
N MET A 266 -1.14 -23.54 -5.96
CA MET A 266 -2.56 -23.36 -5.59
C MET A 266 -3.18 -22.16 -6.30
N LEU A 267 -2.46 -21.04 -6.40
CA LEU A 267 -2.92 -19.85 -7.11
C LEU A 267 -3.06 -20.09 -8.62
N VAL A 268 -2.09 -20.79 -9.24
CA VAL A 268 -2.21 -21.21 -10.66
C VAL A 268 -3.49 -22.01 -10.86
N ASP A 269 -3.71 -23.04 -10.06
CA ASP A 269 -4.87 -23.92 -10.17
C ASP A 269 -6.19 -23.13 -9.99
N ALA A 270 -6.23 -22.19 -9.05
CA ALA A 270 -7.40 -21.35 -8.82
C ALA A 270 -7.69 -20.42 -10.02
N LEU A 271 -6.66 -19.76 -10.55
CA LEU A 271 -6.79 -18.91 -11.73
C LEU A 271 -7.17 -19.71 -12.98
N GLN A 272 -6.64 -20.94 -13.14
CA GLN A 272 -7.01 -21.83 -14.25
C GLN A 272 -8.47 -22.29 -14.12
N ARG A 273 -8.93 -22.65 -12.93
CA ARG A 273 -10.35 -22.97 -12.69
C ARG A 273 -11.26 -21.77 -13.01
N ALA A 274 -10.78 -20.54 -12.78
CA ALA A 274 -11.50 -19.32 -13.15
C ALA A 274 -11.47 -19.01 -14.65
N GLY A 275 -10.63 -19.68 -15.46
CA GLY A 275 -10.56 -19.53 -16.92
C GLY A 275 -9.28 -18.90 -17.46
N CYS A 276 -8.29 -18.56 -16.61
CA CYS A 276 -7.00 -18.08 -17.05
C CYS A 276 -6.14 -19.22 -17.62
N LYS A 277 -5.45 -18.99 -18.73
CA LYS A 277 -4.44 -19.91 -19.27
C LYS A 277 -3.07 -19.47 -18.76
N ALA A 278 -2.51 -20.17 -17.77
CA ALA A 278 -1.22 -19.83 -17.19
C ALA A 278 -0.07 -20.56 -17.93
N HIS A 279 0.90 -19.80 -18.39
CA HIS A 279 2.15 -20.26 -19.02
C HIS A 279 3.33 -19.91 -18.12
N MET A 280 3.45 -20.64 -17.00
CA MET A 280 4.54 -20.44 -16.03
C MET A 280 5.85 -21.09 -16.52
N GLY A 281 6.99 -20.52 -16.14
CA GLY A 281 8.31 -20.93 -16.61
C GLY A 281 8.52 -20.63 -18.10
N ARG A 282 7.83 -19.61 -18.65
CA ARG A 282 7.88 -19.25 -20.08
C ARG A 282 8.10 -17.76 -20.27
N THR A 283 8.77 -17.43 -21.38
CA THR A 283 9.06 -16.04 -21.78
C THR A 283 8.55 -15.83 -23.20
N VAL A 284 7.97 -14.66 -23.45
CA VAL A 284 7.66 -14.22 -24.82
C VAL A 284 8.97 -13.83 -25.50
N ILE A 285 9.28 -14.47 -26.63
CA ILE A 285 10.51 -14.22 -27.39
C ILE A 285 10.26 -13.40 -28.66
N ARG A 286 9.05 -13.44 -29.20
CA ARG A 286 8.69 -12.71 -30.43
C ARG A 286 7.21 -12.38 -30.49
N TYR A 287 6.90 -11.21 -31.03
CA TYR A 287 5.55 -10.85 -31.48
C TYR A 287 5.45 -10.86 -33.01
N THR A 288 4.29 -11.28 -33.50
CA THR A 288 3.96 -11.22 -34.92
C THR A 288 2.54 -10.70 -35.11
N ALA A 289 2.34 -9.93 -36.20
CA ALA A 289 1.04 -9.47 -36.66
C ALA A 289 0.84 -9.95 -38.11
N ASN A 290 -0.22 -10.72 -38.34
CA ASN A 290 -0.52 -11.28 -39.67
C ASN A 290 -2.05 -11.33 -39.90
N GLU A 291 -2.50 -11.89 -41.01
CA GLU A 291 -3.94 -12.04 -41.33
C GLU A 291 -4.73 -12.83 -40.26
N SER A 292 -4.06 -13.63 -39.43
CA SER A 292 -4.66 -14.41 -38.34
C SER A 292 -4.75 -13.62 -37.01
N GLY A 293 -4.32 -12.35 -36.98
CA GLY A 293 -4.29 -11.49 -35.82
C GLY A 293 -2.90 -11.39 -35.16
N LEU A 294 -2.90 -10.87 -33.91
CA LEU A 294 -1.69 -10.74 -33.10
C LEU A 294 -1.31 -12.07 -32.45
N GLN A 295 -0.03 -12.37 -32.40
CA GLN A 295 0.52 -13.60 -31.83
C GLN A 295 1.79 -13.33 -31.04
N ALA A 296 1.94 -14.02 -29.93
CA ALA A 296 3.17 -14.11 -29.15
C ALA A 296 3.75 -15.53 -29.24
N GLU A 297 5.00 -15.65 -29.62
CA GLU A 297 5.77 -16.88 -29.57
C GLU A 297 6.49 -16.99 -28.24
N LEU A 298 6.28 -18.08 -27.53
CA LEU A 298 6.98 -18.39 -26.30
C LEU A 298 8.27 -19.17 -26.58
N ASP A 299 9.20 -19.15 -25.62
CA ASP A 299 10.53 -19.79 -25.70
C ASP A 299 10.49 -21.32 -25.98
N ASN A 300 9.35 -21.98 -25.77
CA ASN A 300 9.12 -23.37 -26.06
C ASN A 300 8.41 -23.61 -27.40
N GLY A 301 8.23 -22.59 -28.24
CA GLY A 301 7.54 -22.65 -29.52
C GLY A 301 6.00 -22.59 -29.44
N THR A 302 5.42 -22.43 -28.24
CA THR A 302 3.97 -22.23 -28.10
C THR A 302 3.58 -20.88 -28.69
N ILE A 303 2.52 -20.84 -29.49
CA ILE A 303 1.94 -19.61 -30.05
C ILE A 303 0.69 -19.25 -29.27
N VAL A 304 0.67 -18.06 -28.67
CA VAL A 304 -0.48 -17.48 -28.01
C VAL A 304 -1.07 -16.42 -28.92
N LYS A 305 -2.32 -16.59 -29.34
CA LYS A 305 -3.10 -15.57 -30.05
C LYS A 305 -3.73 -14.64 -29.02
N PHE A 306 -3.82 -13.35 -29.32
CA PHE A 306 -4.41 -12.36 -28.44
C PHE A 306 -4.95 -11.15 -29.24
N ASP A 307 -5.82 -10.37 -28.63
CA ASP A 307 -6.33 -9.12 -29.18
C ASP A 307 -5.58 -7.92 -28.56
N HIS A 308 -5.27 -7.96 -27.27
CA HIS A 308 -4.55 -6.93 -26.53
C HIS A 308 -3.48 -7.54 -25.62
N ALA A 309 -2.41 -6.77 -25.37
CA ALA A 309 -1.37 -7.16 -24.43
C ALA A 309 -1.29 -6.17 -23.27
N LEU A 310 -1.20 -6.72 -22.04
CA LEU A 310 -0.96 -5.95 -20.81
C LEU A 310 0.34 -6.43 -20.16
N SER A 311 1.26 -5.50 -19.93
CA SER A 311 2.52 -5.77 -19.23
C SER A 311 2.41 -5.40 -17.75
N ALA A 312 2.68 -6.37 -16.88
CA ALA A 312 2.70 -6.26 -15.41
C ALA A 312 4.00 -6.83 -14.82
N VAL A 313 5.15 -6.54 -15.45
CA VAL A 313 6.48 -7.11 -15.13
C VAL A 313 7.24 -6.34 -14.05
N GLY A 314 6.54 -5.51 -13.28
CA GLY A 314 7.06 -4.74 -12.16
C GLY A 314 7.28 -3.28 -12.48
N LEU A 315 7.76 -2.57 -11.47
CA LEU A 315 7.95 -1.12 -11.49
C LEU A 315 9.43 -0.76 -11.29
N VAL A 316 9.80 0.45 -11.70
CA VAL A 316 11.09 1.08 -11.45
C VAL A 316 10.84 2.44 -10.81
N ALA A 317 11.43 2.71 -9.67
CA ALA A 317 11.30 3.99 -8.98
C ALA A 317 11.72 5.16 -9.89
N ARG A 318 10.96 6.25 -9.87
CA ARG A 318 11.32 7.49 -10.58
C ARG A 318 12.39 8.21 -9.80
N VAL A 319 13.63 8.12 -10.26
CA VAL A 319 14.79 8.70 -9.58
C VAL A 319 15.56 9.72 -10.43
N ASP A 320 15.21 9.88 -11.72
CA ASP A 320 16.00 10.68 -12.65
C ASP A 320 16.06 12.15 -12.25
N LEU A 321 14.93 12.74 -11.87
CA LEU A 321 14.87 14.11 -11.36
C LEU A 321 15.80 14.33 -10.14
N ALA A 322 15.83 13.38 -9.23
CA ALA A 322 16.68 13.42 -8.04
C ALA A 322 18.16 13.21 -8.40
N ARG A 323 18.43 12.25 -9.30
CA ARG A 323 19.79 11.96 -9.79
C ARG A 323 20.40 13.16 -10.51
N GLU A 324 19.65 13.80 -11.40
CA GLU A 324 20.08 14.99 -12.14
C GLU A 324 20.31 16.20 -11.23
N ALA A 325 19.59 16.27 -10.11
CA ALA A 325 19.80 17.26 -9.05
C ALA A 325 21.01 16.92 -8.14
N GLY A 326 21.68 15.78 -8.33
CA GLY A 326 22.82 15.36 -7.50
C GLY A 326 22.40 14.84 -6.11
N LEU A 327 21.18 14.32 -5.99
CA LEU A 327 20.76 13.57 -4.81
C LEU A 327 21.25 12.12 -4.89
N ASP A 328 21.45 11.49 -3.74
CA ASP A 328 21.91 10.11 -3.67
C ASP A 328 20.77 9.16 -4.07
N VAL A 329 21.04 8.32 -5.08
CA VAL A 329 20.08 7.36 -5.62
C VAL A 329 20.73 6.00 -5.83
N GLN A 330 19.96 4.93 -5.55
CA GLN A 330 20.30 3.55 -5.91
C GLN A 330 19.10 2.93 -6.65
N ALA A 331 18.42 1.96 -6.04
CA ALA A 331 17.15 1.47 -6.57
C ALA A 331 16.01 2.49 -6.40
N GLY A 332 16.12 3.39 -5.42
CA GLY A 332 15.27 4.54 -5.13
C GLY A 332 16.10 5.76 -4.72
N ILE A 333 15.44 6.84 -4.39
CA ILE A 333 16.04 8.03 -3.76
C ILE A 333 16.38 7.65 -2.32
N ILE A 334 17.65 7.71 -1.94
CA ILE A 334 18.09 7.31 -0.59
C ILE A 334 17.59 8.33 0.42
N VAL A 335 16.93 7.83 1.46
CA VAL A 335 16.45 8.64 2.59
C VAL A 335 16.85 8.02 3.94
N ASP A 336 17.04 8.89 4.93
CA ASP A 336 17.23 8.49 6.32
C ASP A 336 15.90 8.13 6.99
N ARG A 337 15.93 7.76 8.28
CA ARG A 337 14.73 7.45 9.07
C ARG A 337 13.80 8.64 9.32
N PHE A 338 14.19 9.84 8.93
CA PHE A 338 13.36 11.05 8.98
C PHE A 338 12.85 11.45 7.59
N MET A 339 13.02 10.55 6.59
CA MET A 339 12.67 10.74 5.18
C MET A 339 13.46 11.85 4.49
N ARG A 340 14.64 12.25 5.01
CA ARG A 340 15.54 13.24 4.42
C ARG A 340 16.45 12.57 3.40
N THR A 341 16.72 13.26 2.31
CA THR A 341 17.79 12.92 1.36
C THR A 341 19.15 13.40 1.90
N ASN A 342 20.21 13.31 1.08
CA ASN A 342 21.49 13.96 1.35
C ASN A 342 21.45 15.50 1.24
N ASP A 343 20.28 16.08 0.98
CA ASP A 343 19.99 17.52 1.09
C ASP A 343 18.98 17.75 2.22
N PRO A 344 19.31 18.55 3.27
CA PRO A 344 18.45 18.72 4.44
C PRO A 344 17.10 19.41 4.16
N LEU A 345 16.95 20.03 2.97
CA LEU A 345 15.71 20.69 2.54
C LEU A 345 14.88 19.83 1.57
N ILE A 346 15.40 18.66 1.17
CA ILE A 346 14.74 17.78 0.21
C ILE A 346 14.46 16.42 0.85
N PHE A 347 13.22 15.98 0.74
CA PHE A 347 12.68 14.75 1.32
C PHE A 347 12.10 13.88 0.21
N ALA A 348 11.98 12.58 0.42
CA ALA A 348 11.29 11.69 -0.51
C ALA A 348 10.49 10.63 0.27
N LEU A 349 9.37 10.15 -0.33
CA LEU A 349 8.55 9.07 0.24
C LEU A 349 7.82 8.27 -0.84
N GLY A 350 7.33 7.10 -0.47
CA GLY A 350 6.56 6.20 -1.33
C GLY A 350 7.43 5.46 -2.35
N ASP A 351 6.85 5.05 -3.48
CA ASP A 351 7.49 4.15 -4.46
C ASP A 351 8.82 4.65 -5.03
N CYS A 352 9.14 5.95 -4.89
CA CYS A 352 10.42 6.50 -5.35
C CYS A 352 11.50 6.53 -4.25
N ALA A 353 11.15 6.35 -2.97
CA ALA A 353 12.07 6.44 -1.85
C ALA A 353 12.66 5.09 -1.49
N GLN A 354 13.93 5.08 -1.09
CA GLN A 354 14.63 3.91 -0.57
C GLN A 354 15.10 4.19 0.84
N THR A 355 14.48 3.51 1.79
CA THR A 355 14.86 3.52 3.21
C THR A 355 15.94 2.48 3.50
N GLU A 356 16.37 2.34 4.75
CA GLU A 356 17.23 1.25 5.21
C GLU A 356 16.61 -0.15 5.00
N ALA A 357 15.27 -0.24 5.06
CA ALA A 357 14.54 -1.47 4.74
C ALA A 357 14.42 -1.74 3.21
N GLY A 358 14.99 -0.87 2.38
CA GLY A 358 14.94 -0.97 0.93
C GLY A 358 13.77 -0.20 0.31
N LEU A 359 13.40 -0.59 -0.93
CA LEU A 359 12.21 -0.10 -1.61
C LEU A 359 10.99 -0.88 -1.13
N LEU A 360 10.00 -0.20 -0.60
CA LEU A 360 8.76 -0.78 -0.10
C LEU A 360 7.54 -0.20 -0.83
N PRO A 361 7.28 -0.60 -2.09
CA PRO A 361 6.20 -0.04 -2.91
C PRO A 361 4.83 -0.61 -2.49
N PHE A 362 4.47 -0.40 -1.24
CA PHE A 362 3.22 -0.82 -0.63
C PHE A 362 2.58 0.34 0.14
N ILE A 363 1.27 0.23 0.37
CA ILE A 363 0.50 1.31 1.01
C ILE A 363 0.90 1.50 2.46
N ALA A 364 1.02 0.43 3.25
CA ALA A 364 1.26 0.54 4.68
C ALA A 364 2.59 1.23 5.02
N PRO A 365 3.75 0.87 4.40
CA PRO A 365 4.99 1.64 4.55
C PRO A 365 4.83 3.11 4.16
N LEU A 366 4.21 3.40 3.00
CA LEU A 366 4.00 4.77 2.52
C LEU A 366 3.24 5.63 3.53
N LEU A 367 2.20 5.09 4.18
CA LEU A 367 1.45 5.82 5.20
C LEU A 367 2.29 6.06 6.46
N ALA A 368 3.10 5.10 6.89
CA ALA A 368 4.05 5.28 7.98
C ALA A 368 5.09 6.37 7.64
N GLU A 369 5.65 6.33 6.44
CA GLU A 369 6.57 7.34 5.90
C GLU A 369 5.93 8.74 5.90
N SER A 370 4.66 8.85 5.47
CA SER A 370 3.94 10.13 5.43
C SER A 370 3.73 10.75 6.82
N ARG A 371 3.44 9.92 7.83
CA ARG A 371 3.30 10.36 9.23
C ARG A 371 4.63 10.87 9.77
N VAL A 372 5.70 10.09 9.60
CA VAL A 372 7.06 10.45 10.03
C VAL A 372 7.55 11.71 9.33
N LEU A 373 7.34 11.82 8.02
CA LEU A 373 7.73 13.01 7.26
C LEU A 373 6.96 14.25 7.74
N ALA A 374 5.67 14.13 8.02
CA ALA A 374 4.89 15.24 8.54
C ALA A 374 5.37 15.69 9.94
N GLU A 375 5.74 14.75 10.83
CA GLU A 375 6.38 15.07 12.12
C GLU A 375 7.70 15.80 11.89
N THR A 376 8.59 15.26 11.05
CA THR A 376 9.87 15.89 10.73
C THR A 376 9.70 17.32 10.20
N LEU A 377 8.76 17.50 9.27
CA LEU A 377 8.49 18.82 8.65
C LEU A 377 7.86 19.83 9.61
N THR A 378 7.21 19.39 10.67
CA THR A 378 6.64 20.26 11.72
C THR A 378 7.56 20.46 12.93
N GLY A 379 8.79 19.92 12.87
CA GLY A 379 9.82 20.11 13.90
C GLY A 379 9.78 19.11 15.04
N ASN A 380 8.96 18.06 14.94
CA ASN A 380 8.89 16.96 15.89
C ASN A 380 9.54 15.72 15.25
N GLU A 381 10.87 15.62 15.32
CA GLU A 381 11.62 14.58 14.64
C GLU A 381 11.35 13.19 15.23
N THR A 382 10.64 12.36 14.46
CA THR A 382 10.33 10.97 14.80
C THR A 382 10.99 10.04 13.79
N LYS A 383 11.67 9.00 14.26
CA LYS A 383 12.33 8.02 13.39
C LYS A 383 11.32 7.01 12.84
N LEU A 384 11.43 6.72 11.56
CA LEU A 384 10.64 5.67 10.91
C LEU A 384 10.91 4.32 11.56
N GLN A 385 9.83 3.66 11.95
CA GLN A 385 9.79 2.28 12.40
C GLN A 385 8.74 1.55 11.57
N LEU A 386 9.03 0.35 11.14
CA LEU A 386 8.12 -0.44 10.32
C LEU A 386 7.99 -1.83 10.95
N PRO A 387 6.84 -2.14 11.55
CA PRO A 387 6.55 -3.51 11.97
C PRO A 387 6.46 -4.44 10.75
N ALA A 388 6.25 -5.72 10.97
CA ALA A 388 5.90 -6.63 9.89
C ALA A 388 4.60 -6.15 9.22
N MET A 389 4.64 -5.97 7.89
CA MET A 389 3.54 -5.43 7.10
C MET A 389 3.07 -6.45 6.05
N PRO A 390 2.15 -7.35 6.39
CA PRO A 390 1.61 -8.32 5.44
C PRO A 390 0.87 -7.63 4.28
N VAL A 391 1.05 -8.18 3.09
CA VAL A 391 0.43 -7.71 1.85
C VAL A 391 -0.77 -8.59 1.51
N VAL A 392 -1.92 -7.99 1.33
CA VAL A 392 -3.14 -8.65 0.81
C VAL A 392 -3.03 -8.71 -0.71
N VAL A 393 -3.15 -9.90 -1.27
CA VAL A 393 -3.20 -10.12 -2.73
C VAL A 393 -4.67 -10.23 -3.14
N LYS A 394 -5.14 -9.31 -3.97
CA LYS A 394 -6.55 -9.22 -4.39
C LYS A 394 -6.89 -10.25 -5.47
N THR A 395 -6.88 -11.52 -5.10
CA THR A 395 -7.23 -12.67 -5.94
C THR A 395 -8.38 -13.46 -5.32
N PRO A 396 -9.65 -13.04 -5.50
CA PRO A 396 -10.82 -13.74 -4.94
C PRO A 396 -10.91 -15.23 -5.29
N ALA A 397 -10.32 -15.66 -6.41
CA ALA A 397 -10.23 -17.08 -6.77
C ALA A 397 -9.46 -17.92 -5.74
N LEU A 398 -8.48 -17.31 -5.07
CA LEU A 398 -7.77 -17.83 -3.90
C LEU A 398 -7.31 -16.61 -3.06
N PRO A 399 -7.99 -16.27 -1.97
CA PRO A 399 -7.55 -15.22 -1.06
C PRO A 399 -6.15 -15.52 -0.53
N LEU A 400 -5.27 -14.53 -0.59
CA LEU A 400 -3.87 -14.67 -0.19
C LEU A 400 -3.41 -13.47 0.64
N ILE A 401 -2.64 -13.77 1.69
CA ILE A 401 -1.89 -12.77 2.45
C ILE A 401 -0.44 -13.23 2.53
N VAL A 402 0.49 -12.32 2.30
CA VAL A 402 1.92 -12.63 2.38
C VAL A 402 2.69 -11.58 3.15
N CYS A 403 3.50 -12.02 4.09
CA CYS A 403 4.59 -11.26 4.68
C CYS A 403 5.89 -11.89 4.16
N PRO A 404 6.52 -11.33 3.12
CA PRO A 404 7.69 -11.97 2.52
C PRO A 404 8.87 -11.90 3.50
N PRO A 405 9.75 -12.92 3.50
CA PRO A 405 11.01 -12.82 4.22
C PRO A 405 11.87 -11.68 3.65
N PRO A 406 12.86 -11.17 4.40
CA PRO A 406 13.80 -10.19 3.90
C PRO A 406 14.47 -10.65 2.59
N VAL A 407 14.72 -9.73 1.68
CA VAL A 407 15.35 -10.04 0.39
C VAL A 407 16.72 -10.66 0.60
N GLY A 408 16.93 -11.86 0.03
CA GLY A 408 18.17 -12.60 0.18
C GLY A 408 18.30 -13.34 1.53
N ALA A 409 17.23 -13.42 2.33
CA ALA A 409 17.25 -14.22 3.55
C ALA A 409 17.58 -15.69 3.25
N ASP A 410 18.53 -16.24 3.99
CA ASP A 410 18.89 -17.65 3.92
C ASP A 410 17.99 -18.44 4.88
N GLY A 411 17.22 -19.37 4.33
CA GLY A 411 16.23 -20.13 5.11
C GLY A 411 15.37 -21.03 4.24
N TYR A 412 14.27 -21.51 4.79
CA TYR A 412 13.35 -22.41 4.10
C TYR A 412 11.91 -22.18 4.52
N TRP A 413 10.98 -22.52 3.61
CA TRP A 413 9.56 -22.53 3.87
C TRP A 413 9.10 -23.87 4.43
N THR A 414 8.34 -23.84 5.51
CA THR A 414 7.53 -24.97 5.98
C THR A 414 6.08 -24.69 5.60
N VAL A 415 5.42 -25.65 4.91
CA VAL A 415 4.09 -25.45 4.36
C VAL A 415 3.14 -26.52 4.90
N GLU A 416 2.04 -26.09 5.50
CA GLU A 416 0.89 -26.92 5.84
C GLU A 416 -0.23 -26.60 4.88
N GLN A 417 -0.67 -27.58 4.08
CA GLN A 417 -1.70 -27.41 3.05
C GLN A 417 -2.83 -28.42 3.20
N SER A 418 -4.05 -27.97 3.03
CA SER A 418 -5.24 -28.81 3.00
C SER A 418 -6.28 -28.21 2.06
N ASN A 419 -6.58 -28.92 0.94
CA ASN A 419 -7.46 -28.43 -0.14
C ASN A 419 -7.04 -27.03 -0.64
N ASP A 420 -7.95 -26.04 -0.55
CA ASP A 420 -7.71 -24.65 -0.97
C ASP A 420 -7.25 -23.76 0.20
N GLU A 421 -6.72 -24.34 1.28
CA GLU A 421 -6.20 -23.62 2.43
C GLU A 421 -4.73 -23.98 2.67
N ALA A 422 -3.90 -22.98 3.02
CA ALA A 422 -2.52 -23.24 3.41
C ALA A 422 -1.99 -22.20 4.39
N VAL A 423 -1.03 -22.64 5.21
CA VAL A 423 -0.16 -21.79 6.04
C VAL A 423 1.27 -22.13 5.69
N ALA A 424 2.05 -21.14 5.31
CA ALA A 424 3.49 -21.29 5.14
C ALA A 424 4.23 -20.34 6.06
N VAL A 425 5.31 -20.82 6.66
CA VAL A 425 6.22 -20.04 7.52
C VAL A 425 7.62 -20.15 6.98
N PHE A 426 8.28 -19.00 6.78
CA PHE A 426 9.69 -18.97 6.42
C PHE A 426 10.53 -18.88 7.69
N GLN A 427 11.47 -19.81 7.81
CA GLN A 427 12.42 -19.87 8.91
C GLN A 427 13.82 -19.63 8.42
N SER A 428 14.53 -18.69 9.03
CA SER A 428 15.96 -18.48 8.85
C SER A 428 16.77 -19.66 9.39
N GLN A 429 18.06 -19.73 9.08
CA GLN A 429 18.94 -20.83 9.50
C GLN A 429 19.05 -20.99 11.03
N ASP A 430 18.86 -19.92 11.78
CA ASP A 430 18.83 -19.91 13.25
C ASP A 430 17.47 -20.32 13.85
N GLY A 431 16.46 -20.60 12.99
CA GLY A 431 15.11 -20.99 13.39
C GLY A 431 14.15 -19.82 13.61
N THR A 432 14.59 -18.57 13.43
CA THR A 432 13.73 -17.39 13.55
C THR A 432 12.71 -17.34 12.41
N GLU A 433 11.45 -17.14 12.72
CA GLU A 433 10.40 -16.92 11.72
C GLU A 433 10.51 -15.50 11.16
N THR A 434 10.72 -15.36 9.87
CA THR A 434 10.94 -14.06 9.22
C THR A 434 10.00 -13.79 8.04
N GLY A 435 9.05 -14.68 7.79
CA GLY A 435 8.05 -14.51 6.75
C GLY A 435 6.92 -15.52 6.87
N PHE A 436 5.77 -15.21 6.31
CA PHE A 436 4.66 -16.16 6.20
C PHE A 436 3.83 -15.92 4.95
N ALA A 437 3.08 -16.96 4.53
CA ALA A 437 2.07 -16.85 3.50
C ALA A 437 0.83 -17.65 3.91
N LEU A 438 -0.35 -17.06 3.70
CA LEU A 438 -1.63 -17.62 4.09
C LEU A 438 -2.52 -17.71 2.85
N ALA A 439 -3.23 -18.84 2.66
CA ALA A 439 -4.15 -19.05 1.57
C ALA A 439 -5.52 -19.49 2.06
N GLY A 440 -6.58 -19.06 1.34
CA GLY A 440 -7.97 -19.39 1.63
C GLY A 440 -8.40 -18.84 2.99
N LYS A 441 -9.16 -19.62 3.78
CA LYS A 441 -9.62 -19.19 5.11
C LYS A 441 -8.49 -18.95 6.12
N LYS A 442 -7.28 -19.47 5.85
CA LYS A 442 -6.13 -19.24 6.72
C LYS A 442 -5.68 -17.77 6.75
N THR A 443 -6.17 -16.93 5.83
CA THR A 443 -5.96 -15.48 5.87
C THR A 443 -6.46 -14.83 7.18
N GLU A 444 -7.41 -15.44 7.88
CA GLU A 444 -7.86 -15.03 9.23
C GLU A 444 -6.72 -15.02 10.27
N LEU A 445 -5.64 -15.75 10.04
CA LEU A 445 -4.48 -15.82 10.93
C LEU A 445 -3.51 -14.64 10.75
N GLN A 446 -3.77 -13.70 9.83
CA GLN A 446 -2.87 -12.60 9.48
C GLN A 446 -2.27 -11.90 10.70
N LYS A 447 -3.11 -11.48 11.64
CA LYS A 447 -2.69 -10.69 12.80
C LYS A 447 -1.79 -11.47 13.75
N SER A 448 -2.21 -12.69 14.11
CA SER A 448 -1.43 -13.56 14.99
C SER A 448 -0.08 -13.92 14.37
N MET A 449 -0.03 -14.09 13.03
CA MET A 449 1.21 -14.36 12.33
C MET A 449 2.09 -13.11 12.24
N ALA A 450 1.51 -11.93 11.95
CA ALA A 450 2.26 -10.68 11.86
C ALA A 450 2.96 -10.32 13.18
N LYS A 451 2.29 -10.52 14.33
CA LYS A 451 2.89 -10.30 15.67
C LYS A 451 4.11 -11.19 15.97
N ARG A 452 4.28 -12.30 15.27
CA ARG A 452 5.41 -13.22 15.42
C ARG A 452 6.61 -12.84 14.55
N MET A 453 6.39 -11.99 13.55
CA MET A 453 7.45 -11.58 12.62
C MET A 453 8.26 -10.45 13.20
N PRO A 454 9.57 -10.40 12.91
CA PRO A 454 10.40 -9.27 13.28
C PRO A 454 9.96 -8.01 12.53
N ASP A 455 10.20 -6.85 13.13
CA ASP A 455 10.00 -5.57 12.46
C ASP A 455 10.85 -5.47 11.19
N LEU A 456 10.28 -4.91 10.13
CA LEU A 456 11.00 -4.58 8.89
C LEU A 456 12.07 -3.50 9.13
N LEU A 457 11.77 -2.56 10.01
CA LEU A 457 12.66 -1.49 10.42
C LEU A 457 12.46 -1.22 11.91
N PRO A 458 13.23 -1.89 12.81
CA PRO A 458 13.05 -1.76 14.24
C PRO A 458 13.50 -0.40 14.77
N ALA A 459 13.11 -0.07 16.02
CA ALA A 459 13.64 1.07 16.72
C ALA A 459 15.18 0.95 16.87
N GLU A 460 15.93 2.06 16.70
CA GLU A 460 17.41 2.03 16.79
C GLU A 460 17.93 1.70 18.19
N ASP A 461 17.15 1.90 19.24
CA ASP A 461 17.53 1.60 20.62
C ASP A 461 17.32 0.12 21.01
N ALA A 462 16.76 -0.69 20.10
CA ALA A 462 16.84 -2.15 20.20
C ALA A 462 18.27 -2.61 19.82
N THR A 463 19.28 -2.09 20.51
CA THR A 463 20.59 -2.73 20.51
C THR A 463 20.36 -4.19 20.88
N LEU A 464 20.90 -5.07 20.05
CA LEU A 464 21.18 -6.47 20.35
C LEU A 464 21.93 -6.56 21.70
N GLU A 465 21.23 -6.32 22.79
CA GLU A 465 21.63 -6.95 24.04
C GLU A 465 21.35 -8.43 23.81
N SER A 466 22.45 -9.12 23.56
CA SER A 466 22.57 -10.57 23.59
C SER A 466 21.47 -11.15 24.49
N VAL A 467 20.72 -12.10 23.91
CA VAL A 467 19.98 -13.09 24.67
C VAL A 467 21.00 -13.81 25.59
N THR A 468 21.24 -13.22 26.73
CA THR A 468 21.92 -13.84 27.85
C THR A 468 21.15 -13.45 29.09
N GLU A 469 20.52 -14.49 29.63
CA GLU A 469 19.87 -14.53 30.94
C GLU A 469 18.54 -13.73 31.07
N VAL A 470 17.44 -14.41 30.68
CA VAL A 470 16.18 -14.27 31.41
C VAL A 470 16.50 -14.55 32.89
N SER A 471 16.80 -13.48 33.63
CA SER A 471 16.65 -13.52 35.06
C SER A 471 15.18 -13.77 35.32
N LYS A 472 14.88 -14.89 35.92
CA LYS A 472 13.59 -15.21 36.54
C LYS A 472 13.17 -14.01 37.37
N ALA A 473 12.27 -13.18 36.81
CA ALA A 473 11.38 -12.39 37.62
C ALA A 473 10.28 -13.35 38.06
N ASP A 474 10.08 -13.41 39.37
CA ASP A 474 9.15 -14.28 40.06
C ASP A 474 7.73 -14.19 39.49
N ASP A 475 7.02 -15.33 39.49
CA ASP A 475 5.59 -15.60 39.34
C ASP A 475 4.64 -14.37 39.32
N ALA A 476 4.69 -13.57 38.26
CA ALA A 476 3.65 -12.57 38.02
C ALA A 476 2.41 -13.29 37.48
N GLN A 477 1.35 -13.32 38.29
CA GLN A 477 0.08 -13.96 38.02
C GLN A 477 -0.67 -13.17 36.93
N ASN A 478 -1.07 -13.83 35.84
CA ASN A 478 -1.97 -13.26 34.82
C ASN A 478 -3.42 -13.28 35.29
N TYR A 479 -4.22 -12.33 34.79
CA TYR A 479 -5.65 -12.21 35.11
C TYR A 479 -6.48 -12.17 33.85
N GLU A 480 -7.50 -13.03 33.75
CA GLU A 480 -8.42 -13.09 32.61
C GLU A 480 -9.73 -12.37 32.94
N CYS A 481 -10.21 -11.54 32.03
CA CYS A 481 -11.52 -10.92 32.12
C CYS A 481 -12.63 -11.95 31.90
N ASP A 482 -13.50 -12.14 32.88
CA ASP A 482 -14.60 -13.10 32.85
C ASP A 482 -15.68 -12.75 31.81
N VAL A 483 -15.66 -11.51 31.29
CA VAL A 483 -16.64 -11.02 30.32
C VAL A 483 -16.17 -11.22 28.87
N CYS A 484 -14.87 -11.00 28.55
CA CYS A 484 -14.37 -11.01 27.18
C CYS A 484 -13.10 -11.82 26.97
N SER A 485 -12.61 -12.51 28.00
CA SER A 485 -11.36 -13.30 27.97
C SER A 485 -10.10 -12.51 27.63
N TYR A 486 -10.11 -11.19 27.79
CA TYR A 486 -8.86 -10.40 27.75
C TYR A 486 -7.96 -10.80 28.90
N ILE A 487 -6.69 -11.05 28.63
CA ILE A 487 -5.70 -11.39 29.66
C ILE A 487 -4.85 -10.16 29.95
N TYR A 488 -4.91 -9.70 31.20
CA TYR A 488 -3.95 -8.77 31.73
C TYR A 488 -2.68 -9.51 32.10
N ASP A 489 -1.59 -9.18 31.40
CA ASP A 489 -0.25 -9.67 31.72
C ASP A 489 0.51 -8.53 32.41
N PRO A 490 0.94 -8.68 33.68
CA PRO A 490 1.72 -7.68 34.37
C PRO A 490 3.00 -7.27 33.65
N ALA A 491 3.60 -8.18 32.86
CA ALA A 491 4.81 -7.87 32.10
C ALA A 491 4.54 -6.89 30.94
N GLU A 492 3.34 -6.90 30.36
CA GLU A 492 2.92 -6.00 29.27
C GLU A 492 2.24 -4.73 29.80
N GLY A 493 1.49 -4.82 30.90
CA GLY A 493 0.67 -3.74 31.43
C GLY A 493 -0.51 -3.40 30.51
N ASP A 494 -1.01 -2.18 30.62
CA ASP A 494 -1.99 -1.56 29.74
C ASP A 494 -1.64 -0.08 29.56
N PRO A 495 -0.63 0.25 28.74
CA PRO A 495 -0.17 1.63 28.56
C PRO A 495 -1.26 2.58 28.06
N ASP A 496 -2.21 2.08 27.24
CA ASP A 496 -3.33 2.88 26.72
C ASP A 496 -4.35 3.19 27.81
N GLY A 497 -4.53 2.28 28.78
CA GLY A 497 -5.30 2.49 30.01
C GLY A 497 -4.50 3.16 31.14
N GLY A 498 -3.26 3.59 30.86
CA GLY A 498 -2.39 4.28 31.83
C GLY A 498 -1.64 3.35 32.79
N ILE A 499 -1.57 2.05 32.52
CA ILE A 499 -0.89 1.05 33.35
C ILE A 499 0.44 0.68 32.71
N ALA A 500 1.56 1.06 33.34
CA ALA A 500 2.89 0.80 32.81
C ALA A 500 3.22 -0.71 32.80
N PRO A 501 4.03 -1.20 31.83
CA PRO A 501 4.62 -2.54 31.88
C PRO A 501 5.34 -2.80 33.21
N GLY A 502 5.15 -3.97 33.76
CA GLY A 502 5.69 -4.37 35.07
C GLY A 502 4.79 -4.05 36.25
N THR A 503 3.59 -3.53 36.04
CA THR A 503 2.63 -3.22 37.12
C THR A 503 1.93 -4.50 37.59
N PRO A 504 2.09 -4.93 38.85
CA PRO A 504 1.34 -6.06 39.41
C PRO A 504 -0.17 -5.77 39.46
N TRP A 505 -0.98 -6.82 39.44
CA TRP A 505 -2.46 -6.70 39.48
C TRP A 505 -2.98 -5.89 40.68
N GLU A 506 -2.38 -6.07 41.83
CA GLU A 506 -2.75 -5.36 43.05
C GLU A 506 -2.51 -3.84 42.98
N ASP A 507 -1.56 -3.42 42.16
CA ASP A 507 -1.15 -2.02 42.02
C ASP A 507 -1.93 -1.29 40.92
N ILE A 508 -2.80 -1.98 40.17
CA ILE A 508 -3.70 -1.37 39.18
C ILE A 508 -4.77 -0.55 39.93
N PRO A 509 -5.04 0.72 39.53
CA PRO A 509 -6.11 1.53 40.10
C PRO A 509 -7.48 0.83 40.08
N ASP A 510 -8.27 1.01 41.13
CA ASP A 510 -9.59 0.37 41.26
C ASP A 510 -10.61 0.88 40.21
N ASP A 511 -10.36 2.03 39.62
CA ASP A 511 -11.17 2.61 38.55
C ASP A 511 -10.70 2.23 37.13
N TRP A 512 -9.63 1.42 37.03
CA TRP A 512 -9.22 0.86 35.75
C TRP A 512 -10.28 -0.15 35.25
N VAL A 513 -10.50 -0.11 33.94
CA VAL A 513 -11.45 -1.01 33.27
C VAL A 513 -10.76 -1.78 32.15
N CYS A 514 -11.26 -2.96 31.86
CA CYS A 514 -10.80 -3.79 30.76
C CYS A 514 -10.74 -2.98 29.44
N PRO A 515 -9.60 -2.90 28.77
CA PRO A 515 -9.45 -2.12 27.53
C PRO A 515 -10.31 -2.68 26.37
N VAL A 516 -10.76 -3.92 26.49
CA VAL A 516 -11.54 -4.59 25.43
C VAL A 516 -13.06 -4.42 25.64
N CYS A 517 -13.56 -4.56 26.85
CA CYS A 517 -15.02 -4.59 27.09
C CYS A 517 -15.51 -3.59 28.13
N GLY A 518 -14.62 -2.86 28.81
CA GLY A 518 -14.97 -1.90 29.85
C GLY A 518 -15.42 -2.54 31.19
N ALA A 519 -15.25 -3.85 31.37
CA ALA A 519 -15.52 -4.54 32.64
C ALA A 519 -14.55 -4.03 33.74
N GLY A 520 -15.04 -3.93 34.97
CA GLY A 520 -14.22 -3.51 36.10
C GLY A 520 -13.22 -4.56 36.55
N LYS A 521 -12.28 -4.15 37.40
CA LYS A 521 -11.25 -5.03 37.98
C LYS A 521 -11.84 -6.25 38.72
N ASP A 522 -13.06 -6.12 39.28
CA ASP A 522 -13.77 -7.19 39.98
C ASP A 522 -14.26 -8.32 39.05
N ASP A 523 -14.29 -8.09 37.75
CA ASP A 523 -14.71 -9.06 36.71
C ASP A 523 -13.49 -9.81 36.12
N PHE A 524 -12.41 -9.95 36.86
CA PHE A 524 -11.21 -10.67 36.43
C PHE A 524 -10.86 -11.81 37.38
N THR A 525 -10.49 -12.96 36.81
CA THR A 525 -10.04 -14.12 37.54
C THR A 525 -8.59 -14.45 37.23
N ALA A 526 -7.79 -14.79 38.26
CA ALA A 526 -6.41 -15.20 38.11
C ALA A 526 -6.30 -16.50 37.27
N VAL A 527 -5.47 -16.48 36.23
CA VAL A 527 -5.22 -17.63 35.35
C VAL A 527 -3.77 -18.07 35.43
N SER A 528 -3.56 -19.40 35.43
CA SER A 528 -2.22 -20.03 35.58
C SER A 528 -1.50 -20.20 34.25
#